data_541d4638c44a8bb956c85c5724d456f1
#
_entry.id   541d4638c44a8bb956c85c5724d456f1
#
_cell.length_a   1.000
_cell.length_b   1.000
_cell.length_c   1.000
_cell.angle_alpha   90.00
_cell.angle_beta   90.00
_cell.angle_gamma   90.00
#
_symmetry.space_group_name_H-M   'P 1'
#
loop_
_entity.id
_entity.type
_entity.pdbx_description
1 polymer ?
#
loop_
_entity_poly.entity_id
_entity_poly.type
_entity_poly.pdbx_seq_one_letter_code
_entity_poly.pdbx_strand_id
1 'polypeptide(L)'
;MKHNRRCRKLIAILLCICLMVPMLSGCGEKKEEETKQISSGTLVFQYGNNLVTKGEVYIYIETVRERYEMQYGSDVWQTVLPDGGAGTSMENLTREEVVNEIVRVKTLCAHADELGITLGDDELTELNQKADDFCEGLTDEQLQNMEITKEKAEKVMQENAIASKVEAKILDDRKIEISDEEARMTTFYDMYFECYSMDENGVVTPYTEE
;
A
#
# COMPACT_ATOMS: atom_id res chain seq x y z
N MET A 1 3.43 75.64 -24.80
CA MET A 1 2.69 74.41 -25.18
C MET A 1 3.57 73.16 -25.36
N LYS A 2 4.88 73.15 -25.03
CA LYS A 2 5.73 71.94 -25.16
C LYS A 2 5.86 71.07 -23.90
N HIS A 3 5.45 71.58 -22.71
CA HIS A 3 5.61 70.87 -21.43
C HIS A 3 4.56 69.79 -21.25
N ASN A 4 3.39 69.97 -21.77
CA ASN A 4 2.24 69.07 -21.55
C ASN A 4 2.36 67.75 -22.36
N ARG A 5 3.11 67.72 -23.44
CA ARG A 5 3.33 66.51 -24.27
C ARG A 5 4.33 65.54 -23.65
N ARG A 6 5.32 66.02 -22.88
CA ARG A 6 6.29 65.19 -22.18
C ARG A 6 5.67 64.51 -20.96
N CYS A 7 4.81 65.25 -20.22
CA CYS A 7 4.10 64.68 -19.05
C CYS A 7 3.10 63.59 -19.48
N ARG A 8 2.36 63.75 -20.58
CA ARG A 8 1.46 62.73 -21.13
C ARG A 8 2.20 61.50 -21.64
N LYS A 9 3.41 61.64 -22.20
CA LYS A 9 4.23 60.49 -22.61
C LYS A 9 4.82 59.74 -21.42
N LEU A 10 5.21 60.42 -20.34
CA LEU A 10 5.66 59.82 -19.11
C LEU A 10 4.54 59.08 -18.36
N ILE A 11 3.34 59.63 -18.33
CA ILE A 11 2.17 58.99 -17.76
C ILE A 11 1.77 57.75 -18.57
N ALA A 12 1.82 57.80 -19.90
CA ALA A 12 1.54 56.64 -20.76
C ALA A 12 2.57 55.50 -20.58
N ILE A 13 3.86 55.84 -20.42
CA ILE A 13 4.94 54.85 -20.16
C ILE A 13 4.76 54.25 -18.75
N LEU A 14 4.43 55.05 -17.76
CA LEU A 14 4.16 54.57 -16.39
C LEU A 14 2.93 53.64 -16.35
N LEU A 15 1.88 53.95 -17.11
CA LEU A 15 0.67 53.12 -17.21
C LEU A 15 0.95 51.80 -17.94
N CYS A 16 1.82 51.78 -18.97
CA CYS A 16 2.23 50.55 -19.64
C CYS A 16 3.09 49.63 -18.74
N ILE A 17 3.91 50.21 -17.87
CA ILE A 17 4.73 49.43 -16.91
C ILE A 17 3.85 48.79 -15.84
N CYS A 18 2.78 49.47 -15.37
CA CYS A 18 1.82 48.89 -14.42
C CYS A 18 0.95 47.78 -15.00
N LEU A 19 0.79 47.70 -16.33
CA LEU A 19 0.02 46.64 -16.99
C LEU A 19 0.84 45.39 -17.31
N MET A 20 2.18 45.45 -17.20
CA MET A 20 3.09 44.31 -17.48
C MET A 20 3.42 43.49 -16.23
N VAL A 21 3.10 43.96 -15.03
CA VAL A 21 3.47 43.30 -13.77
C VAL A 21 2.54 42.10 -13.38
N PRO A 22 1.28 41.98 -13.85
CA PRO A 22 0.46 40.84 -13.42
C PRO A 22 0.70 39.54 -14.19
N MET A 23 1.60 39.49 -15.18
CA MET A 23 1.83 38.23 -15.96
C MET A 23 2.99 37.32 -15.43
N LEU A 24 3.66 37.72 -14.36
CA LEU A 24 4.74 36.92 -13.75
C LEU A 24 4.38 36.23 -12.42
N SER A 25 3.12 36.32 -11.98
CA SER A 25 2.64 35.67 -10.75
C SER A 25 1.70 34.51 -11.04
N GLY A 26 1.87 33.80 -12.11
CA GLY A 26 0.99 32.72 -12.54
C GLY A 26 1.72 31.40 -12.74
N CYS A 27 2.57 31.01 -11.79
CA CYS A 27 3.11 29.64 -11.78
C CYS A 27 3.58 29.30 -10.37
N GLY A 28 2.69 28.76 -9.54
CA GLY A 28 3.08 28.31 -8.21
C GLY A 28 1.96 27.90 -7.25
N GLU A 29 0.69 27.86 -7.66
CA GLU A 29 -0.39 27.67 -6.69
C GLU A 29 -1.37 26.52 -6.99
N LYS A 30 -0.93 25.51 -7.75
CA LYS A 30 -1.73 24.30 -8.00
C LYS A 30 -1.14 23.01 -7.43
N LYS A 31 -0.05 23.08 -6.66
CA LYS A 31 0.55 21.90 -6.04
C LYS A 31 0.33 21.80 -4.52
N GLU A 32 -0.18 22.83 -3.86
CA GLU A 32 -0.40 22.78 -2.41
C GLU A 32 -1.82 22.35 -1.99
N GLU A 33 -2.82 22.43 -2.87
CA GLU A 33 -4.17 21.99 -2.51
C GLU A 33 -4.39 20.48 -2.65
N GLU A 34 -3.70 19.79 -3.55
CA GLU A 34 -3.76 18.33 -3.62
C GLU A 34 -3.00 17.63 -2.48
N THR A 35 -2.00 18.28 -1.90
CA THR A 35 -1.22 17.69 -0.80
C THR A 35 -1.90 17.89 0.57
N LYS A 36 -2.84 18.80 0.69
CA LYS A 36 -3.54 19.10 1.97
C LYS A 36 -4.71 18.17 2.30
N GLN A 37 -5.15 17.34 1.36
CA GLN A 37 -6.29 16.44 1.56
C GLN A 37 -5.90 15.02 1.99
N ILE A 38 -4.60 14.72 2.15
CA ILE A 38 -4.11 13.34 2.24
C ILE A 38 -3.61 12.90 3.62
N SER A 39 -3.46 13.78 4.61
CA SER A 39 -2.91 13.33 5.89
C SER A 39 -3.66 13.81 7.12
N SER A 40 -4.92 13.42 7.26
CA SER A 40 -5.52 13.43 8.60
C SER A 40 -5.05 12.16 9.33
N GLY A 41 -4.00 12.27 10.13
CA GLY A 41 -3.49 11.17 10.95
C GLY A 41 -2.00 11.23 11.21
N THR A 42 -1.54 10.38 12.12
CA THR A 42 -0.13 10.27 12.51
C THR A 42 0.69 9.72 11.34
N LEU A 43 1.67 10.48 10.86
CA LEU A 43 2.61 10.04 9.83
C LEU A 43 3.53 8.93 10.38
N VAL A 44 3.64 7.82 9.67
CA VAL A 44 4.55 6.72 10.01
C VAL A 44 5.83 6.80 9.18
N PHE A 45 5.69 6.87 7.85
CA PHE A 45 6.82 7.06 6.94
C PHE A 45 6.39 7.75 5.65
N GLN A 46 7.37 8.13 4.84
CA GLN A 46 7.18 8.70 3.52
C GLN A 46 7.92 7.87 2.48
N TYR A 47 7.28 7.61 1.36
CA TYR A 47 7.87 6.97 0.19
C TYR A 47 7.61 7.81 -1.07
N GLY A 48 8.65 8.39 -1.64
CA GLY A 48 8.52 9.38 -2.70
C GLY A 48 7.67 10.57 -2.24
N ASN A 49 6.58 10.82 -2.95
CA ASN A 49 5.60 11.86 -2.59
C ASN A 49 4.43 11.33 -1.73
N ASN A 50 4.42 10.03 -1.44
CA ASN A 50 3.35 9.41 -0.67
C ASN A 50 3.64 9.50 0.83
N LEU A 51 2.70 10.06 1.58
CA LEU A 51 2.69 10.08 3.04
C LEU A 51 1.88 8.89 3.52
N VAL A 52 2.50 7.98 4.25
CA VAL A 52 1.85 6.79 4.80
C VAL A 52 1.51 7.04 6.27
N THR A 53 0.22 7.01 6.57
CA THR A 53 -0.30 7.30 7.91
C THR A 53 -0.49 6.04 8.75
N LYS A 54 -0.58 6.21 10.06
CA LYS A 54 -0.83 5.14 11.02
C LYS A 54 -2.07 4.31 10.64
N GLY A 55 -3.18 4.96 10.32
CA GLY A 55 -4.40 4.25 9.93
C GLY A 55 -4.21 3.39 8.68
N GLU A 56 -3.48 3.88 7.68
CA GLU A 56 -3.17 3.12 6.48
C GLU A 56 -2.33 1.87 6.81
N VAL A 57 -1.27 2.00 7.61
CA VAL A 57 -0.44 0.87 8.05
C VAL A 57 -1.28 -0.17 8.80
N TYR A 58 -2.16 0.27 9.71
CA TYR A 58 -2.99 -0.66 10.47
C TYR A 58 -4.02 -1.40 9.62
N ILE A 59 -4.55 -0.81 8.54
CA ILE A 59 -5.42 -1.54 7.61
C ILE A 59 -4.67 -2.72 6.99
N TYR A 60 -3.43 -2.53 6.56
CA TYR A 60 -2.59 -3.63 6.06
C TYR A 60 -2.29 -4.68 7.15
N ILE A 61 -1.95 -4.23 8.37
CA ILE A 61 -1.68 -5.13 9.51
C ILE A 61 -2.92 -5.98 9.82
N GLU A 62 -4.11 -5.40 9.91
CA GLU A 62 -5.34 -6.13 10.22
C GLU A 62 -5.68 -7.16 9.13
N THR A 63 -5.51 -6.80 7.86
CA THR A 63 -5.72 -7.72 6.73
C THR A 63 -4.75 -8.92 6.79
N VAL A 64 -3.48 -8.66 7.10
CA VAL A 64 -2.47 -9.72 7.27
C VAL A 64 -2.78 -10.57 8.50
N ARG A 65 -3.13 -9.94 9.61
CA ARG A 65 -3.47 -10.61 10.86
C ARG A 65 -4.62 -11.58 10.67
N GLU A 66 -5.72 -11.15 10.09
CA GLU A 66 -6.88 -12.00 9.83
C GLU A 66 -6.50 -13.24 9.02
N ARG A 67 -5.72 -13.06 7.95
CA ARG A 67 -5.27 -14.16 7.09
C ARG A 67 -4.41 -15.19 7.84
N TYR A 68 -3.43 -14.71 8.64
CA TYR A 68 -2.53 -15.61 9.38
C TYR A 68 -3.25 -16.30 10.54
N GLU A 69 -4.07 -15.58 11.28
CA GLU A 69 -4.82 -16.18 12.41
C GLU A 69 -5.86 -17.18 11.93
N MET A 70 -6.47 -16.95 10.77
CA MET A 70 -7.40 -17.93 10.16
C MET A 70 -6.67 -19.22 9.76
N GLN A 71 -5.43 -19.11 9.27
CA GLN A 71 -4.68 -20.25 8.77
C GLN A 71 -3.91 -21.00 9.86
N TYR A 72 -3.37 -20.31 10.84
CA TYR A 72 -2.41 -20.85 11.81
C TYR A 72 -2.84 -20.68 13.28
N GLY A 73 -3.96 -20.00 13.54
CA GLY A 73 -4.40 -19.63 14.89
C GLY A 73 -3.70 -18.40 15.46
N SER A 74 -4.24 -17.87 16.54
CA SER A 74 -3.76 -16.60 17.17
C SER A 74 -2.37 -16.69 17.78
N ASP A 75 -1.88 -17.90 18.08
CA ASP A 75 -0.56 -18.10 18.68
C ASP A 75 0.59 -17.96 17.67
N VAL A 76 0.28 -17.84 16.36
CA VAL A 76 1.27 -17.68 15.28
C VAL A 76 2.25 -16.54 15.54
N TRP A 77 1.82 -15.47 16.18
CA TRP A 77 2.64 -14.28 16.46
C TRP A 77 3.77 -14.52 17.45
N GLN A 78 3.64 -15.55 18.30
CA GLN A 78 4.66 -15.95 19.27
C GLN A 78 5.68 -16.93 18.67
N THR A 79 5.45 -17.40 17.44
CA THR A 79 6.34 -18.34 16.78
C THR A 79 7.66 -17.68 16.44
N VAL A 80 8.77 -18.29 16.87
CA VAL A 80 10.13 -17.90 16.51
C VAL A 80 10.62 -18.83 15.41
N LEU A 81 11.07 -18.29 14.30
CA LEU A 81 11.52 -19.07 13.15
C LEU A 81 12.98 -19.52 13.34
N PRO A 82 13.28 -20.80 13.14
CA PRO A 82 14.62 -21.35 13.38
C PRO A 82 15.69 -20.80 12.43
N ASP A 83 15.31 -20.38 11.21
CA ASP A 83 16.23 -19.93 10.17
C ASP A 83 16.35 -18.41 10.01
N GLY A 84 15.58 -17.65 10.80
CA GLY A 84 15.53 -16.18 10.70
C GLY A 84 16.64 -15.42 11.44
N GLY A 85 17.69 -16.11 11.91
CA GLY A 85 18.66 -15.54 12.85
C GLY A 85 18.13 -15.49 14.29
N ALA A 86 18.99 -15.26 15.27
CA ALA A 86 18.61 -15.29 16.68
C ALA A 86 17.48 -14.30 17.00
N GLY A 87 16.23 -14.79 17.08
CA GLY A 87 15.09 -14.04 17.58
C GLY A 87 14.16 -13.40 16.52
N THR A 88 14.18 -13.86 15.27
CA THR A 88 13.19 -13.39 14.29
C THR A 88 11.84 -14.03 14.59
N SER A 89 10.92 -13.23 15.14
CA SER A 89 9.54 -13.64 15.37
C SER A 89 8.70 -13.45 14.10
N MET A 90 7.60 -14.20 14.02
CA MET A 90 6.58 -14.02 12.97
C MET A 90 6.10 -12.56 12.90
N GLU A 91 5.95 -11.91 14.06
CA GLU A 91 5.58 -10.50 14.15
C GLU A 91 6.58 -9.57 13.43
N ASN A 92 7.88 -9.78 13.62
CA ASN A 92 8.91 -8.94 12.99
C ASN A 92 8.94 -9.12 11.47
N LEU A 93 8.82 -10.35 10.98
CA LEU A 93 8.74 -10.63 9.54
C LEU A 93 7.51 -9.98 8.92
N THR A 94 6.37 -10.08 9.58
CA THR A 94 5.12 -9.49 9.10
C THR A 94 5.19 -7.96 9.06
N ARG A 95 5.90 -7.33 9.99
CA ARG A 95 6.11 -5.87 9.95
C ARG A 95 6.89 -5.44 8.70
N GLU A 96 7.94 -6.18 8.33
CA GLU A 96 8.71 -5.92 7.11
C GLU A 96 7.86 -6.20 5.86
N GLU A 97 7.08 -7.28 5.85
CA GLU A 97 6.15 -7.62 4.77
C GLU A 97 5.15 -6.50 4.53
N VAL A 98 4.52 -5.97 5.58
CA VAL A 98 3.54 -4.87 5.49
C VAL A 98 4.18 -3.61 4.88
N VAL A 99 5.37 -3.21 5.33
CA VAL A 99 6.05 -2.04 4.77
C VAL A 99 6.38 -2.24 3.30
N ASN A 100 6.91 -3.42 2.94
CA ASN A 100 7.25 -3.76 1.56
C ASN A 100 6.01 -3.78 0.67
N GLU A 101 4.89 -4.30 1.17
CA GLU A 101 3.62 -4.34 0.43
C GLU A 101 3.08 -2.94 0.17
N ILE A 102 3.09 -2.05 1.17
CA ILE A 102 2.69 -0.66 0.99
C ILE A 102 3.56 0.01 -0.09
N VAL A 103 4.87 -0.16 -0.02
CA VAL A 103 5.81 0.40 -1.01
C VAL A 103 5.53 -0.17 -2.40
N ARG A 104 5.30 -1.49 -2.52
CA ARG A 104 4.93 -2.15 -3.78
C ARG A 104 3.66 -1.55 -4.38
N VAL A 105 2.60 -1.45 -3.59
CA VAL A 105 1.31 -0.89 -4.03
C VAL A 105 1.47 0.56 -4.49
N LYS A 106 2.14 1.41 -3.71
CA LYS A 106 2.37 2.81 -4.10
C LYS A 106 3.19 2.92 -5.39
N THR A 107 4.18 2.04 -5.57
CA THR A 107 5.01 2.00 -6.78
C THR A 107 4.17 1.63 -8.00
N LEU A 108 3.36 0.57 -7.91
CA LEU A 108 2.50 0.14 -9.00
C LEU A 108 1.44 1.20 -9.34
N CYS A 109 0.77 1.77 -8.34
CA CYS A 109 -0.20 2.84 -8.55
C CYS A 109 0.38 4.06 -9.27
N ALA A 110 1.66 4.39 -9.04
CA ALA A 110 2.31 5.50 -9.73
C ALA A 110 2.40 5.31 -11.25
N HIS A 111 2.30 4.07 -11.75
CA HIS A 111 2.33 3.72 -13.17
C HIS A 111 0.94 3.50 -13.78
N ALA A 112 -0.13 3.58 -12.98
CA ALA A 112 -1.50 3.29 -13.44
C ALA A 112 -1.92 4.18 -14.61
N ASP A 113 -1.69 5.49 -14.50
CA ASP A 113 -2.05 6.46 -15.54
C ASP A 113 -1.31 6.22 -16.86
N GLU A 114 -0.01 5.89 -16.79
CA GLU A 114 0.81 5.59 -17.97
C GLU A 114 0.30 4.34 -18.71
N LEU A 115 -0.25 3.38 -17.98
CA LEU A 115 -0.78 2.13 -18.51
C LEU A 115 -2.28 2.21 -18.83
N GLY A 116 -2.92 3.35 -18.58
CA GLY A 116 -4.36 3.55 -18.77
C GLY A 116 -5.23 2.70 -17.85
N ILE A 117 -4.73 2.37 -16.66
CA ILE A 117 -5.42 1.54 -15.67
C ILE A 117 -6.29 2.42 -14.77
N THR A 118 -7.58 2.10 -14.74
CA THR A 118 -8.57 2.76 -13.87
C THR A 118 -9.51 1.72 -13.27
N LEU A 119 -10.25 2.11 -12.23
CA LEU A 119 -11.36 1.34 -11.67
C LEU A 119 -12.67 1.78 -12.32
N GLY A 120 -13.54 0.83 -12.64
CA GLY A 120 -14.90 1.08 -13.10
C GLY A 120 -15.85 1.33 -11.93
N ASP A 121 -17.05 1.86 -12.22
CA ASP A 121 -18.05 2.20 -11.21
C ASP A 121 -18.50 0.97 -10.39
N ASP A 122 -18.64 -0.19 -11.02
CA ASP A 122 -19.01 -1.43 -10.32
C ASP A 122 -17.89 -1.90 -9.39
N GLU A 123 -16.62 -1.79 -9.81
CA GLU A 123 -15.45 -2.12 -8.98
C GLU A 123 -15.35 -1.18 -7.77
N LEU A 124 -15.55 0.12 -7.99
CA LEU A 124 -15.55 1.10 -6.90
C LEU A 124 -16.67 0.80 -5.88
N THR A 125 -17.85 0.43 -6.35
CA THR A 125 -18.97 0.06 -5.48
C THR A 125 -18.63 -1.17 -4.63
N GLU A 126 -18.06 -2.21 -5.24
CA GLU A 126 -17.65 -3.43 -4.53
C GLU A 126 -16.53 -3.15 -3.49
N LEU A 127 -15.54 -2.33 -3.87
CA LEU A 127 -14.43 -1.99 -2.98
C LEU A 127 -14.88 -1.12 -1.80
N ASN A 128 -15.81 -0.20 -2.03
CA ASN A 128 -16.38 0.60 -0.97
C ASN A 128 -17.19 -0.25 0.01
N GLN A 129 -17.94 -1.25 -0.49
CA GLN A 129 -18.64 -2.20 0.38
C GLN A 129 -17.66 -3.03 1.22
N LYS A 130 -16.57 -3.52 0.61
CA LYS A 130 -15.51 -4.23 1.36
C LYS A 130 -14.87 -3.36 2.45
N ALA A 131 -14.71 -2.06 2.18
CA ALA A 131 -14.20 -1.12 3.17
C ALA A 131 -15.19 -0.91 4.33
N ASP A 132 -16.50 -0.89 4.04
CA ASP A 132 -17.54 -0.84 5.08
C ASP A 132 -17.50 -2.11 5.93
N ASP A 133 -17.52 -3.28 5.30
CA ASP A 133 -17.49 -4.57 5.99
C ASP A 133 -16.24 -4.71 6.87
N PHE A 134 -15.09 -4.25 6.39
CA PHE A 134 -13.84 -4.22 7.14
C PHE A 134 -13.95 -3.32 8.38
N CYS A 135 -14.49 -2.12 8.24
CA CYS A 135 -14.66 -1.20 9.35
C CYS A 135 -15.70 -1.71 10.36
N GLU A 136 -16.78 -2.36 9.90
CA GLU A 136 -17.80 -2.98 10.75
C GLU A 136 -17.25 -4.18 11.55
N GLY A 137 -16.21 -4.85 11.06
CA GLY A 137 -15.50 -5.92 11.77
C GLY A 137 -14.63 -5.42 12.94
N LEU A 138 -14.40 -4.11 13.07
CA LEU A 138 -13.60 -3.51 14.12
C LEU A 138 -14.49 -2.75 15.13
N THR A 139 -14.05 -2.73 16.38
CA THR A 139 -14.73 -1.92 17.41
C THR A 139 -14.40 -0.43 17.24
N ASP A 140 -15.27 0.46 17.74
CA ASP A 140 -15.03 1.91 17.75
C ASP A 140 -13.69 2.28 18.42
N GLU A 141 -13.33 1.56 19.48
CA GLU A 141 -12.06 1.75 20.19
C GLU A 141 -10.86 1.37 19.30
N GLN A 142 -10.95 0.27 18.55
CA GLN A 142 -9.93 -0.15 17.60
C GLN A 142 -9.79 0.87 16.46
N LEU A 143 -10.89 1.27 15.85
CA LEU A 143 -10.89 2.29 14.79
C LEU A 143 -10.23 3.59 15.26
N GLN A 144 -10.57 4.06 16.46
CA GLN A 144 -10.00 5.27 17.02
C GLN A 144 -8.52 5.11 17.37
N ASN A 145 -8.13 4.04 18.05
CA ASN A 145 -6.75 3.79 18.47
C ASN A 145 -5.82 3.60 17.28
N MET A 146 -6.30 2.95 16.22
CA MET A 146 -5.54 2.70 14.99
C MET A 146 -5.63 3.87 13.99
N GLU A 147 -6.46 4.87 14.24
CA GLU A 147 -6.73 6.00 13.34
C GLU A 147 -7.28 5.56 11.98
N ILE A 148 -8.03 4.44 11.95
CA ILE A 148 -8.70 3.93 10.77
C ILE A 148 -9.99 4.71 10.54
N THR A 149 -10.22 5.14 9.31
CA THR A 149 -11.47 5.72 8.86
C THR A 149 -11.95 4.98 7.62
N LYS A 150 -13.24 5.06 7.31
CA LYS A 150 -13.81 4.48 6.11
C LYS A 150 -13.08 4.95 4.84
N GLU A 151 -12.82 6.26 4.73
CA GLU A 151 -12.14 6.83 3.56
C GLU A 151 -10.71 6.28 3.39
N LYS A 152 -10.02 5.99 4.51
CA LYS A 152 -8.69 5.34 4.44
C LYS A 152 -8.80 3.89 4.00
N ALA A 153 -9.81 3.16 4.49
CA ALA A 153 -10.05 1.78 4.09
C ALA A 153 -10.41 1.69 2.60
N GLU A 154 -11.34 2.54 2.12
CA GLU A 154 -11.69 2.64 0.71
C GLU A 154 -10.46 2.92 -0.16
N LYS A 155 -9.65 3.91 0.23
CA LYS A 155 -8.43 4.26 -0.50
C LYS A 155 -7.45 3.10 -0.57
N VAL A 156 -7.18 2.41 0.54
CA VAL A 156 -6.25 1.26 0.57
C VAL A 156 -6.76 0.14 -0.33
N MET A 157 -8.05 -0.18 -0.29
CA MET A 157 -8.63 -1.23 -1.13
C MET A 157 -8.60 -0.88 -2.60
N GLN A 158 -8.89 0.37 -2.96
CA GLN A 158 -8.81 0.88 -4.33
C GLN A 158 -7.36 0.86 -4.85
N GLU A 159 -6.39 1.32 -4.06
CA GLU A 159 -4.97 1.27 -4.43
C GLU A 159 -4.48 -0.17 -4.66
N ASN A 160 -4.87 -1.11 -3.82
CA ASN A 160 -4.55 -2.54 -4.00
C ASN A 160 -5.16 -3.11 -5.29
N ALA A 161 -6.40 -2.76 -5.61
CA ALA A 161 -7.06 -3.19 -6.84
C ALA A 161 -6.37 -2.60 -8.08
N ILE A 162 -5.99 -1.32 -8.06
CA ILE A 162 -5.22 -0.68 -9.12
C ILE A 162 -3.86 -1.36 -9.27
N ALA A 163 -3.13 -1.58 -8.17
CA ALA A 163 -1.83 -2.23 -8.19
C ALA A 163 -1.89 -3.63 -8.81
N SER A 164 -2.92 -4.41 -8.47
CA SER A 164 -3.14 -5.73 -9.05
C SER A 164 -3.39 -5.68 -10.55
N LYS A 165 -4.17 -4.71 -11.04
CA LYS A 165 -4.41 -4.51 -12.47
C LYS A 165 -3.13 -4.08 -13.22
N VAL A 166 -2.33 -3.19 -12.61
CA VAL A 166 -1.04 -2.75 -13.16
C VAL A 166 -0.09 -3.94 -13.27
N GLU A 167 0.03 -4.75 -12.21
CA GLU A 167 0.86 -5.94 -12.20
C GLU A 167 0.43 -6.95 -13.28
N ALA A 168 -0.87 -7.24 -13.37
CA ALA A 168 -1.41 -8.12 -14.41
C ALA A 168 -1.09 -7.60 -15.82
N LYS A 169 -1.22 -6.30 -16.05
CA LYS A 169 -0.89 -5.67 -17.33
C LYS A 169 0.60 -5.79 -17.67
N ILE A 170 1.49 -5.55 -16.70
CA ILE A 170 2.94 -5.69 -16.88
C ILE A 170 3.31 -7.14 -17.20
N LEU A 171 2.69 -8.11 -16.54
CA LEU A 171 2.94 -9.53 -16.77
C LEU A 171 2.45 -9.98 -18.16
N ASP A 172 1.25 -9.52 -18.58
CA ASP A 172 0.70 -9.82 -19.90
C ASP A 172 1.58 -9.24 -21.03
N ASP A 173 2.06 -8.01 -20.86
CA ASP A 173 2.91 -7.34 -21.84
C ASP A 173 4.31 -7.99 -21.98
N ARG A 174 4.77 -8.73 -20.97
CA ARG A 174 6.11 -9.34 -20.97
C ARG A 174 6.26 -10.50 -21.93
N LYS A 175 5.17 -11.16 -22.39
CA LYS A 175 5.22 -12.34 -23.26
C LYS A 175 6.38 -13.28 -22.91
N ILE A 176 6.35 -13.79 -21.69
CA ILE A 176 7.37 -14.74 -21.25
C ILE A 176 7.11 -16.05 -21.99
N GLU A 177 7.88 -16.32 -23.05
CA GLU A 177 7.93 -17.63 -23.66
C GLU A 177 8.76 -18.56 -22.77
N ILE A 178 8.07 -19.36 -21.97
CA ILE A 178 8.72 -20.42 -21.20
C ILE A 178 8.82 -21.64 -22.10
N SER A 179 10.03 -22.15 -22.33
CA SER A 179 10.21 -23.39 -23.09
C SER A 179 9.60 -24.58 -22.32
N ASP A 180 9.21 -25.63 -23.04
CA ASP A 180 8.68 -26.87 -22.42
C ASP A 180 9.67 -27.47 -21.40
N GLU A 181 10.95 -27.20 -21.56
CA GLU A 181 12.03 -27.68 -20.69
C GLU A 181 12.11 -26.88 -19.39
N GLU A 182 11.88 -25.56 -19.44
CA GLU A 182 11.78 -24.68 -18.27
C GLU A 182 10.45 -24.87 -17.53
N ALA A 183 9.38 -25.22 -18.24
CA ALA A 183 8.07 -25.52 -17.67
C ALA A 183 8.00 -26.90 -17.02
N ARG A 184 9.06 -27.74 -17.14
CA ARG A 184 9.08 -29.10 -16.60
C ARG A 184 9.03 -29.05 -15.09
N MET A 185 7.91 -29.48 -14.52
CA MET A 185 7.72 -29.64 -13.06
C MET A 185 8.18 -31.04 -12.64
N THR A 186 8.94 -31.10 -11.54
CA THR A 186 9.27 -32.36 -10.88
C THR A 186 8.32 -32.55 -9.71
N THR A 187 7.56 -33.65 -9.75
CA THR A 187 6.69 -34.02 -8.63
C THR A 187 7.48 -34.84 -7.63
N PHE A 188 7.54 -34.39 -6.38
CA PHE A 188 8.10 -35.15 -5.26
C PHE A 188 6.96 -35.77 -4.46
N TYR A 189 7.17 -37.00 -4.01
CA TYR A 189 6.32 -37.64 -3.03
C TYR A 189 7.13 -37.73 -1.74
N ASP A 190 6.68 -36.97 -0.72
CA ASP A 190 7.23 -37.07 0.61
C ASP A 190 6.45 -38.13 1.39
N MET A 191 7.17 -39.09 1.94
CA MET A 191 6.62 -40.07 2.86
C MET A 191 7.19 -39.78 4.25
N TYR A 192 6.29 -39.48 5.17
CA TYR A 192 6.63 -39.30 6.58
C TYR A 192 6.41 -40.62 7.30
N PHE A 193 7.43 -41.08 7.96
CA PHE A 193 7.37 -42.20 8.87
C PHE A 193 7.50 -41.68 10.30
N GLU A 194 6.50 -41.86 11.10
CA GLU A 194 6.62 -41.58 12.52
C GLU A 194 7.52 -42.64 13.13
N CYS A 195 8.68 -42.25 13.64
CA CYS A 195 9.66 -43.13 14.29
C CYS A 195 9.49 -43.14 15.82
N TYR A 196 8.49 -42.42 16.34
CA TYR A 196 8.23 -42.29 17.75
C TYR A 196 6.73 -42.04 18.00
N SER A 197 6.27 -42.34 19.21
CA SER A 197 5.01 -41.86 19.73
C SER A 197 5.24 -40.79 20.80
N MET A 198 4.31 -39.87 20.96
CA MET A 198 4.32 -38.87 22.02
C MET A 198 3.04 -39.01 22.85
N ASP A 199 3.19 -39.07 24.16
CA ASP A 199 2.05 -39.14 25.07
C ASP A 199 1.46 -37.74 25.35
N GLU A 200 0.34 -37.68 26.05
CA GLU A 200 -0.36 -36.45 26.42
C GLU A 200 0.44 -35.51 27.35
N ASN A 201 1.57 -35.98 27.91
CA ASN A 201 2.51 -35.18 28.70
C ASN A 201 3.73 -34.74 27.88
N GLY A 202 3.77 -35.04 26.57
CA GLY A 202 4.87 -34.66 25.70
C GLY A 202 6.09 -35.60 25.79
N VAL A 203 5.96 -36.79 26.43
CA VAL A 203 7.05 -37.75 26.52
C VAL A 203 7.17 -38.51 25.20
N VAL A 204 8.33 -38.44 24.57
CA VAL A 204 8.62 -39.08 23.30
C VAL A 204 9.16 -40.49 23.52
N THR A 205 8.54 -41.49 22.89
CA THR A 205 8.96 -42.90 22.93
C THR A 205 9.27 -43.36 21.51
N PRO A 206 10.53 -43.71 21.20
CA PRO A 206 10.87 -44.25 19.88
C PRO A 206 10.24 -45.60 19.63
N TYR A 207 9.82 -45.86 18.39
CA TYR A 207 9.44 -47.22 18.00
C TYR A 207 10.73 -48.08 17.89
N THR A 208 10.73 -49.23 18.52
CA THR A 208 11.79 -50.23 18.40
C THR A 208 11.51 -51.17 17.23
N GLU A 209 12.53 -51.53 16.48
CA GLU A 209 12.42 -52.63 15.50
C GLU A 209 12.09 -53.95 16.24
N GLU A 210 11.05 -54.64 15.78
CA GLU A 210 10.81 -56.05 16.16
C GLU A 210 11.58 -57.01 15.26
#